data_619f468f3f487e8a652e86e97c94e0de
#
_entry.id   619f468f3f487e8a652e86e97c94e0de
#
_cell.length_a   1.000
_cell.length_b   1.000
_cell.length_c   1.000
_cell.angle_alpha   90.00
_cell.angle_beta   90.00
_cell.angle_gamma   90.00
#
_symmetry.space_group_name_H-M   'P 1'
#
loop_
_entity.id
_entity.type
_entity.pdbx_description
1 polymer ?
#
loop_
_entity_poly.entity_id
_entity_poly.type
_entity_poly.pdbx_seq_one_letter_code
_entity_poly.pdbx_strand_id
1 'polypeptide(L)'
;MIGQKIPAGMTEKEYFEVHASQEEFLEWYHQQELPPYEKPSVTVDMVAYCFVEGKIKLFLIRRKAHPFQNCLALVGGFMDKGEDAAHACQREVKEEINLELPLEKIEQLVTVSTPGRDPRGWTVTIAHLVYLPSRALELVQAGDDAKEVVLVDVDFHTGKCYLDGKELVEKDFAFDHAAIIQESIRKIQEAIDYDPRFLYLLEDEFTVDDGLALVETLCPGKSCTSDRFLSKYGHSIEEVGFKRIPQKEVINIYRLN
;
A
#
# COMPACT_ATOMS: atom_id res chain seq x y z
N MET A 1 29.21 -37.77 6.83
CA MET A 1 29.03 -38.63 5.63
C MET A 1 27.88 -39.55 5.95
N ILE A 2 26.68 -39.23 5.51
CA ILE A 2 25.48 -40.03 5.70
C ILE A 2 25.51 -41.11 4.59
N GLY A 3 26.12 -42.25 4.89
CA GLY A 3 26.16 -43.41 4.00
C GLY A 3 24.88 -44.24 4.13
N GLN A 4 23.72 -43.64 3.90
CA GLN A 4 22.50 -44.44 3.79
C GLN A 4 22.51 -45.19 2.47
N LYS A 5 22.29 -46.52 2.53
CA LYS A 5 22.17 -47.35 1.33
C LYS A 5 20.82 -47.05 0.66
N ILE A 6 20.88 -46.31 -0.44
CA ILE A 6 19.71 -46.12 -1.30
C ILE A 6 19.27 -47.50 -1.81
N PRO A 7 17.99 -47.88 -1.70
CA PRO A 7 17.50 -49.17 -2.17
C PRO A 7 17.82 -49.44 -3.63
N ALA A 8 18.13 -50.66 -3.98
CA ALA A 8 18.44 -51.04 -5.35
C ALA A 8 17.27 -50.74 -6.28
N GLY A 9 17.54 -49.98 -7.35
CA GLY A 9 16.52 -49.56 -8.34
C GLY A 9 15.87 -48.20 -8.09
N MET A 10 16.25 -47.53 -7.00
CA MET A 10 15.78 -46.17 -6.68
C MET A 10 16.89 -45.17 -6.97
N THR A 11 16.54 -44.02 -7.53
CA THR A 11 17.46 -42.90 -7.69
C THR A 11 17.66 -42.15 -6.37
N GLU A 12 18.80 -41.47 -6.22
CA GLU A 12 19.09 -40.65 -5.04
C GLU A 12 18.00 -39.61 -4.81
N LYS A 13 17.56 -38.94 -5.86
CA LYS A 13 16.48 -37.97 -5.81
C LYS A 13 15.16 -38.54 -5.28
N GLU A 14 14.74 -39.69 -5.82
CA GLU A 14 13.52 -40.38 -5.35
C GLU A 14 13.62 -40.79 -3.87
N TYR A 15 14.80 -41.23 -3.42
CA TYR A 15 15.01 -41.58 -2.02
C TYR A 15 14.81 -40.34 -1.12
N PHE A 16 15.49 -39.23 -1.42
CA PHE A 16 15.43 -38.06 -0.59
C PHE A 16 14.07 -37.36 -0.67
N GLU A 17 13.41 -37.36 -1.82
CA GLU A 17 12.08 -36.73 -1.96
C GLU A 17 10.94 -37.53 -1.31
N VAL A 18 11.07 -38.87 -1.18
CA VAL A 18 9.92 -39.71 -0.79
C VAL A 18 10.16 -40.46 0.53
N HIS A 19 11.39 -40.86 0.83
CA HIS A 19 11.70 -41.80 1.92
C HIS A 19 12.56 -41.21 3.03
N ALA A 20 13.33 -40.16 2.77
CA ALA A 20 14.16 -39.52 3.79
C ALA A 20 13.31 -38.70 4.76
N SER A 21 13.85 -38.40 5.93
CA SER A 21 13.28 -37.39 6.80
C SER A 21 13.39 -35.99 6.18
N GLN A 22 12.58 -35.04 6.62
CA GLN A 22 12.66 -33.67 6.16
C GLN A 22 14.05 -33.05 6.38
N GLU A 23 14.69 -33.37 7.48
CA GLU A 23 16.04 -32.88 7.83
C GLU A 23 17.08 -33.39 6.82
N GLU A 24 17.08 -34.72 6.56
CA GLU A 24 17.96 -35.37 5.57
C GLU A 24 17.71 -34.84 4.16
N PHE A 25 16.42 -34.65 3.78
CA PHE A 25 16.07 -34.03 2.49
C PHE A 25 16.66 -32.61 2.34
N LEU A 26 16.50 -31.78 3.37
CA LEU A 26 17.01 -30.41 3.31
C LEU A 26 18.54 -30.35 3.25
N GLU A 27 19.24 -31.20 4.00
CA GLU A 27 20.71 -31.33 3.92
C GLU A 27 21.15 -31.74 2.51
N TRP A 28 20.52 -32.76 1.94
CA TRP A 28 20.80 -33.23 0.58
C TRP A 28 20.47 -32.11 -0.46
N TYR A 29 19.29 -31.49 -0.35
CA TYR A 29 18.84 -30.45 -1.28
C TYR A 29 19.80 -29.26 -1.34
N HIS A 30 20.31 -28.81 -0.20
CA HIS A 30 21.27 -27.70 -0.14
C HIS A 30 22.64 -28.03 -0.74
N GLN A 31 22.98 -29.31 -0.90
CA GLN A 31 24.22 -29.78 -1.53
C GLN A 31 24.06 -29.94 -3.04
N GLN A 32 22.84 -29.88 -3.57
CA GLN A 32 22.63 -30.05 -5.02
C GLN A 32 23.07 -28.81 -5.79
N GLU A 33 23.80 -29.03 -6.87
CA GLU A 33 24.00 -28.02 -7.92
C GLU A 33 22.74 -27.93 -8.78
N LEU A 34 21.71 -27.24 -8.27
CA LEU A 34 20.49 -27.01 -9.02
C LEU A 34 20.76 -26.06 -10.18
N PRO A 35 20.15 -26.27 -11.36
CA PRO A 35 20.25 -25.31 -12.44
C PRO A 35 19.75 -23.96 -11.96
N PRO A 36 20.42 -22.85 -12.31
CA PRO A 36 19.98 -21.51 -11.93
C PRO A 36 18.62 -21.22 -12.59
N TYR A 37 17.56 -21.25 -11.82
CA TYR A 37 16.28 -20.73 -12.27
C TYR A 37 16.33 -19.21 -12.22
N GLU A 38 15.91 -18.58 -13.31
CA GLU A 38 15.66 -17.14 -13.29
C GLU A 38 14.65 -16.81 -12.20
N LYS A 39 14.95 -15.83 -11.38
CA LYS A 39 14.10 -15.38 -10.29
C LYS A 39 13.68 -13.92 -10.57
N PRO A 40 12.41 -13.56 -10.35
CA PRO A 40 12.03 -12.17 -10.42
C PRO A 40 12.71 -11.39 -9.29
N SER A 41 13.04 -10.14 -9.56
CA SER A 41 13.22 -9.16 -8.50
C SER A 41 11.86 -8.85 -7.90
N VAL A 42 11.80 -8.73 -6.59
CA VAL A 42 10.58 -8.34 -5.90
C VAL A 42 10.73 -6.91 -5.41
N THR A 43 9.72 -6.09 -5.68
CA THR A 43 9.63 -4.71 -5.22
C THR A 43 8.38 -4.51 -4.37
N VAL A 44 8.34 -3.42 -3.65
CA VAL A 44 7.14 -2.92 -2.97
C VAL A 44 6.83 -1.52 -3.48
N ASP A 45 5.54 -1.19 -3.57
CA ASP A 45 5.06 0.14 -3.91
C ASP A 45 4.01 0.56 -2.89
N MET A 46 4.02 1.81 -2.43
CA MET A 46 3.05 2.35 -1.50
C MET A 46 2.11 3.33 -2.19
N VAL A 47 0.82 3.06 -2.12
CA VAL A 47 -0.25 3.99 -2.45
C VAL A 47 -0.73 4.62 -1.15
N ALA A 48 -0.28 5.82 -0.84
CA ALA A 48 -0.65 6.53 0.37
C ALA A 48 -1.55 7.73 0.07
N TYR A 49 -2.70 7.75 0.72
CA TYR A 49 -3.67 8.84 0.61
C TYR A 49 -3.72 9.67 1.89
N CYS A 50 -4.03 10.96 1.75
CA CYS A 50 -4.50 11.81 2.85
C CYS A 50 -5.70 12.65 2.41
N PHE A 51 -6.49 13.10 3.40
CA PHE A 51 -7.66 13.93 3.17
C PHE A 51 -7.41 15.34 3.68
N VAL A 52 -7.40 16.32 2.77
CA VAL A 52 -7.05 17.71 3.08
C VAL A 52 -8.03 18.65 2.40
N GLU A 53 -8.67 19.51 3.18
CA GLU A 53 -9.59 20.54 2.66
C GLU A 53 -10.67 19.97 1.73
N GLY A 54 -11.24 18.80 2.08
CA GLY A 54 -12.28 18.16 1.29
C GLY A 54 -11.80 17.43 0.03
N LYS A 55 -10.49 17.24 -0.14
CA LYS A 55 -9.88 16.55 -1.28
C LYS A 55 -9.01 15.38 -0.85
N ILE A 56 -9.00 14.36 -1.66
CA ILE A 56 -8.03 13.27 -1.51
C ILE A 56 -6.75 13.64 -2.23
N LYS A 57 -5.64 13.57 -1.50
CA LYS A 57 -4.28 13.74 -2.01
C LYS A 57 -3.56 12.39 -1.99
N LEU A 58 -2.79 12.13 -3.06
CA LEU A 58 -1.91 10.96 -3.17
C LEU A 58 -0.47 11.42 -3.08
N PHE A 59 0.32 10.72 -2.25
CA PHE A 59 1.77 10.93 -2.16
C PHE A 59 2.46 10.23 -3.31
N LEU A 60 3.23 10.98 -4.07
CA LEU A 60 4.12 10.49 -5.11
C LEU A 60 5.51 11.09 -4.92
N ILE A 61 6.50 10.47 -5.53
CA ILE A 61 7.84 11.03 -5.68
C ILE A 61 8.09 11.37 -7.15
N ARG A 62 8.91 12.41 -7.39
CA ARG A 62 9.48 12.63 -8.73
C ARG A 62 10.80 11.91 -8.83
N ARG A 63 10.90 11.00 -9.78
CA ARG A 63 12.10 10.18 -9.96
C ARG A 63 13.31 11.03 -10.38
N LYS A 64 14.44 10.80 -9.71
CA LYS A 64 15.69 11.50 -9.95
C LYS A 64 16.46 10.92 -11.12
N ALA A 65 16.37 9.61 -11.32
CA ALA A 65 17.17 8.84 -12.28
C ALA A 65 16.33 7.95 -13.20
N HIS A 66 16.97 7.41 -14.24
CA HIS A 66 16.39 6.38 -15.10
C HIS A 66 16.20 5.04 -14.38
N PRO A 67 15.23 4.22 -14.85
CA PRO A 67 14.25 4.51 -15.90
C PRO A 67 13.20 5.51 -15.43
N PHE A 68 12.48 6.14 -16.36
CA PHE A 68 11.41 7.11 -16.11
C PHE A 68 11.86 8.35 -15.31
N GLN A 69 13.05 8.89 -15.62
CA GLN A 69 13.54 10.12 -15.00
C GLN A 69 12.54 11.28 -15.16
N ASN A 70 12.29 12.01 -14.08
CA ASN A 70 11.32 13.10 -13.92
C ASN A 70 9.82 12.69 -13.97
N CYS A 71 9.48 11.43 -14.21
CA CYS A 71 8.12 10.95 -14.04
C CYS A 71 7.74 10.83 -12.55
N LEU A 72 6.45 10.85 -12.28
CA LEU A 72 5.90 10.61 -10.95
C LEU A 72 5.86 9.09 -10.68
N ALA A 73 6.20 8.70 -9.47
CA ALA A 73 6.19 7.30 -9.04
C ALA A 73 5.57 7.14 -7.66
N LEU A 74 5.04 5.96 -7.39
CA LEU A 74 4.76 5.54 -6.02
C LEU A 74 6.06 5.45 -5.23
N VAL A 75 5.98 5.66 -3.93
CA VAL A 75 7.08 5.44 -2.99
C VAL A 75 7.33 3.94 -2.90
N GLY A 76 8.58 3.49 -3.05
CA GLY A 76 8.88 2.07 -3.00
C GLY A 76 10.20 1.69 -3.66
N GLY A 77 10.60 0.45 -3.47
CA GLY A 77 11.87 -0.08 -3.97
C GLY A 77 11.97 -1.59 -3.90
N PHE A 78 13.19 -2.10 -3.95
CA PHE A 78 13.46 -3.52 -3.93
C PHE A 78 13.39 -4.08 -2.51
N MET A 79 12.82 -5.28 -2.39
CA MET A 79 12.86 -6.03 -1.13
C MET A 79 14.25 -6.57 -0.87
N ASP A 80 14.71 -6.45 0.37
CA ASP A 80 15.93 -7.05 0.85
C ASP A 80 15.73 -8.51 1.28
N LYS A 81 16.81 -9.29 1.20
CA LYS A 81 16.77 -10.67 1.68
C LYS A 81 16.54 -10.73 3.20
N GLY A 82 15.46 -11.36 3.61
CA GLY A 82 15.16 -11.58 5.03
C GLY A 82 14.11 -10.66 5.60
N GLU A 83 13.56 -9.74 4.82
CA GLU A 83 12.37 -8.95 5.17
C GLU A 83 11.12 -9.45 4.45
N ASP A 84 9.95 -9.23 5.02
CA ASP A 84 8.68 -9.38 4.32
C ASP A 84 8.24 -8.08 3.63
N ALA A 85 7.20 -8.16 2.83
CA ALA A 85 6.76 -7.03 2.01
C ALA A 85 6.29 -5.81 2.82
N ALA A 86 5.69 -6.01 4.00
CA ALA A 86 5.25 -4.89 4.83
C ALA A 86 6.44 -4.17 5.47
N HIS A 87 7.46 -4.91 5.93
CA HIS A 87 8.70 -4.32 6.45
C HIS A 87 9.50 -3.61 5.34
N ALA A 88 9.57 -4.22 4.14
CA ALA A 88 10.18 -3.56 2.98
C ALA A 88 9.48 -2.23 2.65
N CYS A 89 8.14 -2.23 2.62
CA CYS A 89 7.35 -1.02 2.41
C CYS A 89 7.63 0.04 3.49
N GLN A 90 7.64 -0.36 4.77
CA GLN A 90 7.95 0.54 5.89
C GLN A 90 9.34 1.17 5.75
N ARG A 91 10.37 0.37 5.40
CA ARG A 91 11.74 0.82 5.19
C ARG A 91 11.85 1.80 4.04
N GLU A 92 11.33 1.46 2.86
CA GLU A 92 11.36 2.32 1.67
C GLU A 92 10.65 3.66 1.91
N VAL A 93 9.51 3.65 2.60
CA VAL A 93 8.80 4.88 2.99
C VAL A 93 9.63 5.75 3.90
N LYS A 94 10.34 5.15 4.87
CA LYS A 94 11.25 5.88 5.74
C LYS A 94 12.42 6.48 4.98
N GLU A 95 13.00 5.73 4.04
CA GLU A 95 14.16 6.14 3.24
C GLU A 95 13.79 7.22 2.21
N GLU A 96 12.69 7.06 1.48
CA GLU A 96 12.31 7.96 0.39
C GLU A 96 11.58 9.23 0.82
N ILE A 97 10.76 9.17 1.86
CA ILE A 97 9.93 10.31 2.30
C ILE A 97 10.02 10.63 3.80
N ASN A 98 10.93 9.97 4.53
CA ASN A 98 11.18 10.15 5.96
C ASN A 98 9.94 9.98 6.86
N LEU A 99 8.96 9.18 6.46
CA LEU A 99 7.75 8.93 7.22
C LEU A 99 7.85 7.59 7.96
N GLU A 100 7.55 7.58 9.25
CA GLU A 100 7.45 6.36 10.06
C GLU A 100 6.01 5.86 10.05
N LEU A 101 5.82 4.64 9.55
CA LEU A 101 4.51 4.01 9.47
C LEU A 101 4.46 2.80 10.42
N PRO A 102 3.45 2.70 11.29
CA PRO A 102 3.16 1.46 12.00
C PRO A 102 2.76 0.35 11.01
N LEU A 103 3.26 -0.87 11.22
CA LEU A 103 2.99 -2.00 10.33
C LEU A 103 1.50 -2.32 10.20
N GLU A 104 0.72 -2.14 11.26
CA GLU A 104 -0.72 -2.34 11.28
C GLU A 104 -1.50 -1.39 10.35
N LYS A 105 -0.87 -0.30 9.88
CA LYS A 105 -1.45 0.63 8.90
C LYS A 105 -1.08 0.33 7.46
N ILE A 106 -0.19 -0.65 7.24
CA ILE A 106 0.26 -1.05 5.91
C ILE A 106 -0.56 -2.26 5.46
N GLU A 107 -1.42 -2.06 4.49
CA GLU A 107 -2.26 -3.12 3.94
C GLU A 107 -1.80 -3.54 2.55
N GLN A 108 -1.68 -4.85 2.31
CA GLN A 108 -1.42 -5.32 0.96
C GLN A 108 -2.62 -5.03 0.04
N LEU A 109 -2.35 -4.27 -1.00
CA LEU A 109 -3.35 -3.87 -2.00
C LEU A 109 -3.48 -4.91 -3.11
N VAL A 110 -2.40 -5.14 -3.82
CA VAL A 110 -2.36 -6.03 -5.00
C VAL A 110 -0.92 -6.47 -5.28
N THR A 111 -0.76 -7.65 -5.83
CA THR A 111 0.51 -8.09 -6.42
C THR A 111 0.42 -7.98 -7.94
N VAL A 112 1.39 -7.29 -8.55
CA VAL A 112 1.45 -7.10 -10.00
C VAL A 112 2.68 -7.78 -10.56
N SER A 113 2.47 -8.68 -11.52
CA SER A 113 3.53 -9.48 -12.16
C SER A 113 3.44 -9.43 -13.70
N THR A 114 2.87 -8.38 -14.24
CA THR A 114 2.70 -8.19 -15.69
C THR A 114 4.08 -8.22 -16.36
N PRO A 115 4.31 -9.08 -17.38
CA PRO A 115 5.57 -9.11 -18.08
C PRO A 115 5.93 -7.76 -18.69
N GLY A 116 7.19 -7.32 -18.47
CA GLY A 116 7.69 -6.06 -19.01
C GLY A 116 7.25 -4.81 -18.24
N ARG A 117 6.63 -4.94 -17.05
CA ARG A 117 6.29 -3.80 -16.20
C ARG A 117 7.49 -2.93 -15.84
N ASP A 118 8.66 -3.53 -15.71
CA ASP A 118 9.94 -2.86 -15.50
C ASP A 118 10.89 -3.14 -16.67
N PRO A 119 11.38 -2.11 -17.38
CA PRO A 119 12.29 -2.31 -18.51
C PRO A 119 13.68 -2.85 -18.12
N ARG A 120 14.03 -2.87 -16.83
CA ARG A 120 15.32 -3.40 -16.33
C ARG A 120 15.36 -4.92 -16.26
N GLY A 121 14.19 -5.59 -16.16
CA GLY A 121 14.15 -7.04 -16.08
C GLY A 121 12.82 -7.60 -15.55
N TRP A 122 12.83 -8.87 -15.21
CA TRP A 122 11.67 -9.54 -14.64
C TRP A 122 11.45 -9.09 -13.20
N THR A 123 10.36 -8.36 -12.97
CA THR A 123 10.04 -7.74 -11.67
C THR A 123 8.57 -8.01 -11.31
N VAL A 124 8.36 -8.32 -10.04
CA VAL A 124 7.03 -8.44 -9.41
C VAL A 124 6.96 -7.39 -8.32
N THR A 125 5.87 -6.62 -8.24
CA THR A 125 5.65 -5.72 -7.10
C THR A 125 4.51 -6.19 -6.22
N ILE A 126 4.67 -5.95 -4.92
CA ILE A 126 3.63 -6.09 -3.90
C ILE A 126 3.24 -4.68 -3.48
N ALA A 127 2.16 -4.18 -4.06
CA ALA A 127 1.67 -2.85 -3.73
C ALA A 127 0.89 -2.84 -2.41
N HIS A 128 1.06 -1.77 -1.64
CA HIS A 128 0.43 -1.57 -0.34
C HIS A 128 -0.41 -0.29 -0.34
N LEU A 129 -1.48 -0.30 0.45
CA LEU A 129 -2.37 0.83 0.66
C LEU A 129 -2.17 1.38 2.08
N VAL A 130 -2.08 2.69 2.20
CA VAL A 130 -1.91 3.40 3.46
C VAL A 130 -2.82 4.62 3.49
N TYR A 131 -3.51 4.80 4.60
CA TYR A 131 -4.32 5.98 4.88
C TYR A 131 -3.61 6.84 5.93
N LEU A 132 -3.44 8.12 5.65
CA LEU A 132 -2.70 9.06 6.48
C LEU A 132 -3.58 10.26 6.86
N PRO A 133 -3.57 10.70 8.12
CA PRO A 133 -4.20 11.96 8.50
C PRO A 133 -3.42 13.14 7.88
N SER A 134 -4.09 14.30 7.74
CA SER A 134 -3.51 15.49 7.09
C SER A 134 -2.20 15.96 7.74
N ARG A 135 -2.06 15.78 9.06
CA ARG A 135 -0.83 16.13 9.79
C ARG A 135 0.41 15.37 9.32
N ALA A 136 0.26 14.22 8.65
CA ALA A 136 1.39 13.50 8.08
C ALA A 136 2.16 14.32 7.04
N LEU A 137 1.51 15.31 6.40
CA LEU A 137 2.13 16.23 5.45
C LEU A 137 3.27 17.04 6.05
N GLU A 138 3.19 17.36 7.34
CA GLU A 138 4.22 18.15 8.04
C GLU A 138 5.51 17.34 8.28
N LEU A 139 5.41 16.01 8.25
CA LEU A 139 6.50 15.10 8.56
C LEU A 139 7.24 14.63 7.30
N VAL A 140 6.60 14.72 6.13
CA VAL A 140 7.12 14.18 4.88
C VAL A 140 8.21 15.07 4.31
N GLN A 141 9.36 14.48 4.00
CA GLN A 141 10.50 15.13 3.35
C GLN A 141 11.11 14.19 2.31
N ALA A 142 11.53 14.72 1.16
CA ALA A 142 12.20 13.92 0.14
C ALA A 142 13.51 13.32 0.66
N GLY A 143 13.67 12.02 0.50
CA GLY A 143 14.88 11.26 0.82
C GLY A 143 15.88 11.19 -0.34
N ASP A 144 16.79 10.22 -0.27
CA ASP A 144 17.98 10.18 -1.14
C ASP A 144 17.67 9.96 -2.63
N ASP A 145 16.72 9.10 -2.97
CA ASP A 145 16.38 8.74 -4.36
C ASP A 145 15.24 9.56 -4.95
N ALA A 146 14.47 10.26 -4.14
CA ALA A 146 13.45 11.19 -4.56
C ALA A 146 14.07 12.57 -4.86
N LYS A 147 13.67 13.17 -5.99
CA LYS A 147 13.97 14.58 -6.26
C LYS A 147 13.12 15.51 -5.39
N GLU A 148 11.87 15.14 -5.25
CA GLU A 148 10.84 15.83 -4.45
C GLU A 148 9.69 14.89 -4.15
N VAL A 149 9.01 15.13 -3.03
CA VAL A 149 7.68 14.56 -2.76
C VAL A 149 6.65 15.44 -3.43
N VAL A 150 5.73 14.83 -4.16
CA VAL A 150 4.67 15.51 -4.92
C VAL A 150 3.32 15.04 -4.41
N LEU A 151 2.45 15.98 -4.05
CA LEU A 151 1.07 15.69 -3.71
C LEU A 151 0.18 15.99 -4.91
N VAL A 152 -0.55 14.98 -5.35
CA VAL A 152 -1.50 15.11 -6.45
C VAL A 152 -2.93 15.00 -5.93
N ASP A 153 -3.84 15.81 -6.46
CA ASP A 153 -5.27 15.68 -6.21
C ASP A 153 -5.79 14.43 -6.91
N VAL A 154 -6.61 13.64 -6.23
CA VAL A 154 -7.26 12.45 -6.80
C VAL A 154 -8.77 12.63 -6.77
N ASP A 155 -9.38 12.60 -7.93
CA ASP A 155 -10.82 12.59 -8.08
C ASP A 155 -11.34 11.15 -8.11
N PHE A 156 -11.92 10.71 -7.02
CA PHE A 156 -12.46 9.36 -6.88
C PHE A 156 -13.71 9.10 -7.74
N HIS A 157 -14.35 10.15 -8.26
CA HIS A 157 -15.47 9.98 -9.19
C HIS A 157 -15.00 9.57 -10.60
N THR A 158 -13.94 10.22 -11.06
CA THR A 158 -13.40 9.98 -12.42
C THR A 158 -12.18 9.07 -12.43
N GLY A 159 -11.57 8.81 -11.27
CA GLY A 159 -10.30 8.11 -11.15
C GLY A 159 -9.09 8.93 -11.62
N LYS A 160 -9.25 10.23 -11.91
CA LYS A 160 -8.19 11.06 -12.46
C LYS A 160 -7.33 11.71 -11.38
N CYS A 161 -6.06 11.91 -11.72
CA CYS A 161 -5.10 12.61 -10.88
C CYS A 161 -4.77 13.99 -11.47
N TYR A 162 -4.56 14.99 -10.61
CA TYR A 162 -4.26 16.35 -11.02
C TYR A 162 -3.09 16.91 -10.23
N LEU A 163 -2.16 17.56 -10.92
CA LEU A 163 -1.08 18.33 -10.31
C LEU A 163 -1.20 19.79 -10.73
N ASP A 164 -1.32 20.70 -9.78
CA ASP A 164 -1.53 22.13 -10.00
C ASP A 164 -2.70 22.45 -10.97
N GLY A 165 -3.78 21.66 -10.83
CA GLY A 165 -4.98 21.79 -11.67
C GLY A 165 -4.86 21.18 -13.08
N LYS A 166 -3.69 20.62 -13.44
CA LYS A 166 -3.48 19.93 -14.71
C LYS A 166 -3.71 18.43 -14.54
N GLU A 167 -4.56 17.85 -15.40
CA GLU A 167 -4.76 16.40 -15.46
C GLU A 167 -3.46 15.68 -15.82
N LEU A 168 -3.13 14.67 -15.04
CA LEU A 168 -2.03 13.75 -15.29
C LEU A 168 -2.53 12.59 -16.16
N VAL A 169 -1.69 12.17 -17.09
CA VAL A 169 -1.96 11.04 -17.99
C VAL A 169 -0.93 9.95 -17.76
N GLU A 170 -1.16 8.73 -18.27
CA GLU A 170 -0.34 7.55 -18.04
C GLU A 170 1.17 7.80 -18.20
N LYS A 171 1.59 8.53 -19.22
CA LYS A 171 3.02 8.85 -19.48
C LYS A 171 3.68 9.76 -18.43
N ASP A 172 2.90 10.42 -17.59
CA ASP A 172 3.42 11.26 -16.50
C ASP A 172 3.84 10.40 -15.29
N PHE A 173 3.41 9.13 -15.27
CA PHE A 173 3.75 8.15 -14.26
C PHE A 173 4.87 7.21 -14.72
N ALA A 174 5.65 6.74 -13.76
CA ALA A 174 6.65 5.70 -14.00
C ALA A 174 6.00 4.31 -14.01
N PHE A 175 6.58 3.38 -14.75
CA PHE A 175 6.16 1.98 -14.79
C PHE A 175 4.66 1.82 -15.07
N ASP A 176 4.00 0.96 -14.32
CA ASP A 176 2.56 0.71 -14.31
C ASP A 176 1.84 1.35 -13.11
N HIS A 177 2.46 2.36 -12.49
CA HIS A 177 1.95 2.98 -11.26
C HIS A 177 0.58 3.63 -11.45
N ALA A 178 0.28 4.17 -12.64
CA ALA A 178 -1.07 4.68 -12.95
C ALA A 178 -2.14 3.58 -12.78
N ALA A 179 -1.86 2.35 -13.22
CA ALA A 179 -2.78 1.22 -13.10
C ALA A 179 -2.94 0.76 -11.64
N ILE A 180 -1.85 0.78 -10.85
CA ILE A 180 -1.90 0.46 -9.41
C ILE A 180 -2.75 1.48 -8.65
N ILE A 181 -2.64 2.78 -8.98
CA ILE A 181 -3.47 3.85 -8.42
C ILE A 181 -4.95 3.62 -8.76
N GLN A 182 -5.29 3.27 -10.00
CA GLN A 182 -6.66 2.96 -10.38
C GLN A 182 -7.23 1.77 -9.60
N GLU A 183 -6.42 0.73 -9.42
CA GLU A 183 -6.81 -0.45 -8.64
C GLU A 183 -7.06 -0.10 -7.17
N SER A 184 -6.28 0.82 -6.59
CA SER A 184 -6.48 1.27 -5.21
C SER A 184 -7.80 2.01 -5.03
N ILE A 185 -8.15 2.90 -5.97
CA ILE A 185 -9.43 3.63 -5.97
C ILE A 185 -10.60 2.64 -6.00
N ARG A 186 -10.54 1.67 -6.94
CA ARG A 186 -11.56 0.64 -7.08
C ARG A 186 -11.74 -0.16 -5.77
N LYS A 187 -10.64 -0.62 -5.19
CA LYS A 187 -10.67 -1.40 -3.93
C LYS A 187 -11.21 -0.60 -2.76
N ILE A 188 -10.83 0.66 -2.60
CA ILE A 188 -11.36 1.53 -1.55
C ILE A 188 -12.88 1.66 -1.70
N GLN A 189 -13.36 1.92 -2.91
CA GLN A 189 -14.81 2.07 -3.18
C GLN A 189 -15.59 0.78 -2.94
N GLU A 190 -15.01 -0.38 -3.29
CA GLU A 190 -15.63 -1.68 -3.01
C GLU A 190 -15.67 -1.99 -1.51
N ALA A 191 -14.63 -1.61 -0.76
CA ALA A 191 -14.50 -1.90 0.66
C ALA A 191 -15.25 -0.91 1.56
N ILE A 192 -15.66 0.25 1.06
CA ILE A 192 -16.22 1.36 1.86
C ILE A 192 -17.39 0.96 2.76
N ASP A 193 -18.13 -0.11 2.46
CA ASP A 193 -19.30 -0.52 3.23
C ASP A 193 -18.99 -1.43 4.41
N TYR A 194 -17.80 -2.02 4.47
CA TYR A 194 -17.45 -3.02 5.48
C TYR A 194 -16.07 -2.82 6.12
N ASP A 195 -15.21 -2.01 5.52
CA ASP A 195 -13.87 -1.74 6.02
C ASP A 195 -13.78 -0.28 6.52
N PRO A 196 -13.65 -0.05 7.83
CA PRO A 196 -13.59 1.29 8.41
C PRO A 196 -12.21 1.95 8.28
N ARG A 197 -11.18 1.27 7.78
CA ARG A 197 -9.80 1.76 7.76
C ARG A 197 -9.61 3.05 6.95
N PHE A 198 -10.48 3.33 5.99
CA PHE A 198 -10.47 4.64 5.30
C PHE A 198 -10.65 5.81 6.27
N LEU A 199 -11.23 5.60 7.46
CA LEU A 199 -11.37 6.63 8.50
C LEU A 199 -10.01 7.09 9.07
N TYR A 200 -8.92 6.34 8.86
CA TYR A 200 -7.55 6.82 9.15
C TYR A 200 -7.12 8.02 8.27
N LEU A 201 -7.88 8.37 7.23
CA LEU A 201 -7.73 9.63 6.49
C LEU A 201 -8.14 10.85 7.31
N LEU A 202 -8.99 10.66 8.33
CA LEU A 202 -9.37 11.71 9.28
C LEU A 202 -8.30 11.87 10.36
N GLU A 203 -8.37 12.96 11.11
CA GLU A 203 -7.54 13.14 12.29
C GLU A 203 -7.95 12.13 13.39
N ASP A 204 -7.12 11.99 14.44
CA ASP A 204 -7.38 11.03 15.52
C ASP A 204 -8.76 11.22 16.15
N GLU A 205 -9.25 12.44 16.19
CA GLU A 205 -10.58 12.80 16.66
C GLU A 205 -11.39 13.47 15.54
N PHE A 206 -12.57 12.93 15.27
CA PHE A 206 -13.43 13.40 14.18
C PHE A 206 -14.91 13.38 14.58
N THR A 207 -15.74 14.06 13.81
CA THR A 207 -17.19 14.06 13.94
C THR A 207 -17.82 13.13 12.89
N VAL A 208 -19.09 12.78 13.11
CA VAL A 208 -19.86 12.05 12.08
C VAL A 208 -19.92 12.85 10.77
N ASP A 209 -20.01 14.18 10.84
CA ASP A 209 -20.04 15.05 9.65
C ASP A 209 -18.72 14.94 8.85
N ASP A 210 -17.56 14.85 9.53
CA ASP A 210 -16.27 14.63 8.88
C ASP A 210 -16.24 13.28 8.16
N GLY A 211 -16.75 12.23 8.84
CA GLY A 211 -16.88 10.89 8.26
C GLY A 211 -17.81 10.86 7.04
N LEU A 212 -18.95 11.58 7.07
CA LEU A 212 -19.87 11.68 5.95
C LEU A 212 -19.25 12.43 4.76
N ALA A 213 -18.54 13.52 5.01
CA ALA A 213 -17.82 14.26 3.98
C ALA A 213 -16.76 13.40 3.30
N LEU A 214 -16.04 12.58 4.08
CA LEU A 214 -15.05 11.66 3.54
C LEU A 214 -15.71 10.55 2.69
N VAL A 215 -16.82 9.94 3.16
CA VAL A 215 -17.56 8.93 2.39
C VAL A 215 -18.06 9.50 1.06
N GLU A 216 -18.61 10.73 1.05
CA GLU A 216 -19.05 11.39 -0.19
C GLU A 216 -17.88 11.65 -1.13
N THR A 217 -16.70 12.01 -0.60
CA THR A 217 -15.50 12.26 -1.41
C THR A 217 -14.96 10.97 -2.04
N LEU A 218 -14.93 9.86 -1.28
CA LEU A 218 -14.43 8.56 -1.77
C LEU A 218 -15.43 7.84 -2.67
N CYS A 219 -16.74 8.01 -2.41
CA CYS A 219 -17.83 7.38 -3.17
C CYS A 219 -18.91 8.40 -3.53
N PRO A 220 -18.65 9.30 -4.49
CA PRO A 220 -19.59 10.35 -4.87
C PRO A 220 -20.97 9.81 -5.25
N GLY A 221 -22.01 10.44 -4.70
CA GLY A 221 -23.41 10.05 -4.91
C GLY A 221 -23.88 8.86 -4.04
N LYS A 222 -23.01 8.34 -3.17
CA LYS A 222 -23.41 7.32 -2.19
C LYS A 222 -24.10 7.98 -1.01
N SER A 223 -25.42 7.94 -0.97
CA SER A 223 -26.19 8.48 0.17
C SER A 223 -25.81 7.77 1.48
N CYS A 224 -25.25 8.52 2.42
CA CYS A 224 -24.96 8.08 3.78
C CYS A 224 -25.53 9.10 4.78
N THR A 225 -26.41 8.68 5.66
CA THR A 225 -26.93 9.49 6.77
C THR A 225 -26.13 9.22 8.04
N SER A 226 -26.20 10.10 9.04
CA SER A 226 -25.54 9.91 10.34
C SER A 226 -25.91 8.58 10.99
N ASP A 227 -27.19 8.19 10.98
CA ASP A 227 -27.64 6.91 11.51
C ASP A 227 -27.05 5.72 10.77
N ARG A 228 -26.99 5.82 9.44
CA ARG A 228 -26.37 4.77 8.60
C ARG A 228 -24.86 4.67 8.81
N PHE A 229 -24.19 5.80 8.96
CA PHE A 229 -22.76 5.85 9.27
C PHE A 229 -22.48 5.17 10.61
N LEU A 230 -23.20 5.56 11.67
CA LEU A 230 -23.04 4.96 13.00
C LEU A 230 -23.46 3.48 13.02
N SER A 231 -24.48 3.10 12.28
CA SER A 231 -24.87 1.68 12.14
C SER A 231 -23.78 0.83 11.48
N LYS A 232 -23.05 1.38 10.51
CA LYS A 232 -21.98 0.65 9.80
C LYS A 232 -20.67 0.61 10.59
N TYR A 233 -20.23 1.75 11.08
CA TYR A 233 -18.88 1.91 11.61
C TYR A 233 -18.83 2.09 13.13
N GLY A 234 -20.00 2.23 13.80
CA GLY A 234 -20.07 2.46 15.24
C GLY A 234 -19.39 1.40 16.11
N HIS A 235 -19.23 0.18 15.61
CA HIS A 235 -18.49 -0.88 16.29
C HIS A 235 -16.95 -0.71 16.21
N SER A 236 -16.47 0.13 15.30
CA SER A 236 -15.04 0.38 15.06
C SER A 236 -14.60 1.76 15.54
N ILE A 237 -15.52 2.55 16.08
CA ILE A 237 -15.23 3.90 16.61
C ILE A 237 -15.73 4.01 18.04
N GLU A 238 -15.03 4.76 18.88
CA GLU A 238 -15.49 5.09 20.23
C GLU A 238 -15.81 6.58 20.36
N GLU A 239 -16.83 6.91 21.14
CA GLU A 239 -17.12 8.28 21.50
C GLU A 239 -16.17 8.72 22.60
N VAL A 240 -15.31 9.73 22.29
CA VAL A 240 -14.26 10.23 23.20
C VAL A 240 -14.59 11.58 23.82
N GLY A 241 -15.63 12.25 23.34
CA GLY A 241 -16.02 13.55 23.85
C GLY A 241 -17.10 14.24 23.03
N PHE A 242 -17.28 15.52 23.28
CA PHE A 242 -18.21 16.37 22.53
C PHE A 242 -17.68 17.78 22.34
N LYS A 243 -18.06 18.42 21.23
CA LYS A 243 -17.75 19.81 20.91
C LYS A 243 -19.02 20.65 20.91
N ARG A 244 -19.01 21.80 21.60
CA ARG A 244 -20.09 22.79 21.50
C ARG A 244 -19.74 23.81 20.44
N ILE A 245 -20.59 23.93 19.41
CA ILE A 245 -20.48 24.98 18.41
C ILE A 245 -21.48 26.08 18.76
N PRO A 246 -21.08 27.36 18.78
CA PRO A 246 -22.01 28.46 19.01
C PRO A 246 -23.20 28.36 18.04
N GLN A 247 -24.42 28.37 18.58
CA GLN A 247 -25.70 28.28 17.84
C GLN A 247 -26.02 26.90 17.19
N LYS A 248 -25.27 25.84 17.50
CA LYS A 248 -25.59 24.46 17.08
C LYS A 248 -25.68 23.52 18.28
N GLU A 249 -26.27 22.36 18.03
CA GLU A 249 -26.32 21.26 18.99
C GLU A 249 -24.93 20.77 19.40
N VAL A 250 -24.88 19.97 20.47
CA VAL A 250 -23.67 19.26 20.90
C VAL A 250 -23.30 18.24 19.80
N ILE A 251 -22.08 18.27 19.34
CA ILE A 251 -21.57 17.33 18.34
C ILE A 251 -20.61 16.36 19.04
N ASN A 252 -20.89 15.08 18.94
CA ASN A 252 -20.03 14.04 19.50
C ASN A 252 -18.75 13.89 18.69
N ILE A 253 -17.66 13.63 19.41
CA ILE A 253 -16.33 13.38 18.87
C ILE A 253 -16.03 11.90 19.00
N TYR A 254 -15.52 11.32 17.92
CA TYR A 254 -15.21 9.89 17.82
C TYR A 254 -13.72 9.69 17.49
N ARG A 255 -13.23 8.50 17.83
CA ARG A 255 -11.91 7.99 17.45
C ARG A 255 -12.06 6.59 16.88
N LEU A 256 -11.25 6.23 15.90
CA LEU A 256 -11.16 4.86 15.39
C LEU A 256 -10.41 3.99 16.43
N ASN A 257 -10.98 2.82 16.73
CA ASN A 257 -10.43 1.86 17.69
C ASN A 257 -9.16 1.17 17.18
#